data_233025fc2e4ec94e0e1f43810984531a
#
_entry.id   233025fc2e4ec94e0e1f43810984531a
#
_cell.length_a   1.000
_cell.length_b   1.000
_cell.length_c   1.000
_cell.angle_alpha   90.00
_cell.angle_beta   90.00
_cell.angle_gamma   90.00
#
_symmetry.space_group_name_H-M   'P 1'
#
loop_
_entity.id
_entity.type
_entity.pdbx_description
1 polymer ?
#
loop_
_entity_poly.entity_id
_entity_poly.type
_entity_poly.pdbx_seq_one_letter_code
_entity_poly.pdbx_strand_id
1 'polypeptide(L)'
;PSAISTWIGEELRTVGLEGQVDWLGTRQGRDFDFQLTGAVFGWNDPAGTQLGAHGFAFHDRQTTLFGRVGTYQPAPYFAKKELFREMDHRPGYYVGAQARWLDRAVLNVLHYDNRADPTAFDAGIRDFAWLTKFDSAALRYETGNGWTALVQALDGCTYVAPGGMLLEWKFDSQSALLAKRFGPHMLTTRYDTFEITFMGDRSLPGSEDGHAWTLAYSWERGDHWRFAAEWLRVTSAVQSRPALLGEPALAIESKVEISARYVFNGAF
;
A
#
# COMPACT_ATOMS: atom_id res chain seq x y z
N PRO A 1 -6.80 4.79 5.23
CA PRO A 1 -5.82 4.46 4.18
C PRO A 1 -6.49 3.75 3.01
N SER A 2 -5.97 3.90 1.76
CA SER A 2 -6.39 3.12 0.60
C SER A 2 -5.81 1.70 0.65
N ALA A 3 -6.32 0.77 -0.19
CA ALA A 3 -5.72 -0.56 -0.35
C ALA A 3 -4.22 -0.45 -0.66
N ILE A 4 -3.85 0.42 -1.62
CA ILE A 4 -2.46 0.72 -2.00
C ILE A 4 -1.63 1.17 -0.80
N SER A 5 -2.09 2.19 -0.06
CA SER A 5 -1.33 2.76 1.06
C SER A 5 -1.18 1.78 2.22
N THR A 6 -2.19 0.95 2.46
CA THR A 6 -2.14 -0.08 3.50
C THR A 6 -1.09 -1.12 3.15
N TRP A 7 -1.13 -1.67 1.94
CA TRP A 7 -0.17 -2.69 1.52
C TRP A 7 1.26 -2.16 1.52
N ILE A 8 1.54 -1.00 0.90
CA ILE A 8 2.88 -0.40 0.89
C ILE A 8 3.39 -0.16 2.32
N GLY A 9 2.56 0.42 3.19
CA GLY A 9 2.95 0.72 4.56
C GLY A 9 3.13 -0.51 5.45
N GLU A 10 2.47 -1.63 5.13
CA GLU A 10 2.57 -2.87 5.89
C GLU A 10 3.75 -3.72 5.44
N GLU A 11 3.98 -3.86 4.16
CA GLU A 11 4.84 -4.90 3.61
C GLU A 11 6.20 -4.40 3.09
N LEU A 12 6.27 -3.17 2.56
CA LEU A 12 7.51 -2.66 1.99
C LEU A 12 8.42 -2.05 3.06
N ARG A 13 9.35 -2.86 3.58
CA ARG A 13 10.31 -2.49 4.63
C ARG A 13 11.71 -2.68 4.12
N THR A 14 12.37 -1.58 3.83
CA THR A 14 13.69 -1.60 3.19
C THR A 14 14.72 -0.84 4.03
N VAL A 15 16.00 -1.18 3.84
CA VAL A 15 17.14 -0.35 4.22
C VAL A 15 18.01 -0.14 3.01
N GLY A 16 18.43 1.09 2.74
CA GLY A 16 19.17 1.40 1.53
C GLY A 16 19.69 2.82 1.46
N LEU A 17 20.12 3.20 0.27
CA LEU A 17 20.55 4.55 -0.05
C LEU A 17 19.62 5.12 -1.11
N GLU A 18 19.12 6.32 -0.85
CA GLU A 18 18.28 7.09 -1.78
C GLU A 18 19.01 8.35 -2.22
N GLY A 19 18.88 8.67 -3.49
CA GLY A 19 19.33 9.93 -4.08
C GLY A 19 18.18 10.64 -4.78
N GLN A 20 18.19 11.98 -4.70
CA GLN A 20 17.14 12.81 -5.29
C GLN A 20 17.77 14.00 -6.02
N VAL A 21 17.18 14.36 -7.16
CA VAL A 21 17.54 15.56 -7.92
C VAL A 21 16.28 16.39 -8.16
N ASP A 22 16.34 17.67 -7.73
CA ASP A 22 15.25 18.62 -7.87
C ASP A 22 15.60 19.69 -8.92
N TRP A 23 14.68 19.92 -9.84
CA TRP A 23 14.68 21.10 -10.69
C TRP A 23 13.54 22.02 -10.26
N LEU A 24 13.91 23.17 -9.64
CA LEU A 24 12.96 24.13 -9.09
C LEU A 24 12.69 25.25 -10.10
N GLY A 25 11.84 24.98 -11.09
CA GLY A 25 11.46 25.95 -12.10
C GLY A 25 10.68 27.13 -11.53
N THR A 26 9.94 26.94 -10.44
CA THR A 26 9.23 28.02 -9.74
C THR A 26 10.18 29.09 -9.20
N ARG A 27 11.40 28.73 -8.81
CA ARG A 27 12.47 29.70 -8.44
C ARG A 27 12.97 30.53 -9.63
N GLN A 28 12.67 30.07 -10.86
CA GLN A 28 13.02 30.74 -12.12
C GLN A 28 11.81 31.40 -12.77
N GLY A 29 10.70 31.57 -12.04
CA GLY A 29 9.46 32.17 -12.53
C GLY A 29 8.66 31.27 -13.48
N ARG A 30 8.87 29.95 -13.43
CA ARG A 30 8.11 28.96 -14.18
C ARG A 30 7.01 28.33 -13.29
N ASP A 31 6.02 27.74 -13.90
CA ASP A 31 4.87 27.16 -13.20
C ASP A 31 5.11 25.72 -12.71
N PHE A 32 6.23 25.09 -13.05
CA PHE A 32 6.50 23.68 -12.78
C PHE A 32 7.81 23.47 -12.02
N ASP A 33 7.78 22.53 -11.10
CA ASP A 33 8.95 21.90 -10.50
C ASP A 33 8.96 20.40 -10.85
N PHE A 34 10.16 19.83 -11.00
CA PHE A 34 10.36 18.41 -11.26
C PHE A 34 11.34 17.81 -10.26
N GLN A 35 11.11 16.56 -9.90
CA GLN A 35 11.97 15.78 -9.02
C GLN A 35 12.17 14.39 -9.62
N LEU A 36 13.40 13.88 -9.56
CA LEU A 36 13.74 12.49 -9.83
C LEU A 36 14.32 11.89 -8.57
N THR A 37 13.87 10.70 -8.22
CA THR A 37 14.33 9.95 -7.06
C THR A 37 14.76 8.56 -7.51
N GLY A 38 15.84 8.04 -6.94
CA GLY A 38 16.28 6.66 -7.15
C GLY A 38 16.89 6.11 -5.90
N ALA A 39 16.66 4.83 -5.63
CA ALA A 39 17.23 4.14 -4.49
C ALA A 39 17.69 2.72 -4.83
N VAL A 40 18.67 2.25 -4.06
CA VAL A 40 19.07 0.84 -4.00
C VAL A 40 18.92 0.39 -2.56
N PHE A 41 18.29 -0.76 -2.34
CA PHE A 41 17.94 -1.24 -1.01
C PHE A 41 18.08 -2.76 -0.89
N GLY A 42 18.01 -3.27 0.34
CA GLY A 42 17.88 -4.67 0.70
C GLY A 42 16.88 -4.89 1.82
N TRP A 43 16.88 -6.07 2.40
CA TRP A 43 16.00 -6.50 3.50
C TRP A 43 14.50 -6.49 3.17
N ASN A 44 14.14 -6.67 1.91
CA ASN A 44 12.73 -6.71 1.51
C ASN A 44 12.41 -7.93 0.61
N ASP A 45 13.12 -9.05 0.80
CA ASP A 45 12.89 -10.27 0.01
C ASP A 45 11.52 -10.92 0.26
N PRO A 46 10.89 -10.81 1.46
CA PRO A 46 9.55 -11.34 1.66
C PRO A 46 8.41 -10.45 1.12
N ALA A 47 8.70 -9.30 0.50
CA ALA A 47 7.66 -8.43 -0.04
C ALA A 47 6.77 -9.17 -1.04
N GLY A 48 5.44 -9.02 -0.90
CA GLY A 48 4.44 -9.77 -1.68
C GLY A 48 3.84 -10.97 -0.94
N THR A 49 4.47 -11.44 0.14
CA THR A 49 3.96 -12.57 0.93
C THR A 49 2.56 -12.27 1.52
N GLN A 50 2.35 -11.07 2.05
CA GLN A 50 1.05 -10.69 2.64
C GLN A 50 -0.01 -10.59 1.55
N LEU A 51 0.32 -9.94 0.45
CA LEU A 51 -0.59 -9.81 -0.69
C LEU A 51 -1.00 -11.19 -1.23
N GLY A 52 -0.03 -12.10 -1.42
CA GLY A 52 -0.31 -13.46 -1.88
C GLY A 52 -1.08 -14.32 -0.87
N ALA A 53 -0.94 -14.07 0.43
CA ALA A 53 -1.59 -14.85 1.49
C ALA A 53 -2.95 -14.28 1.94
N HIS A 54 -3.09 -12.96 2.00
CA HIS A 54 -4.25 -12.28 2.58
C HIS A 54 -5.08 -11.49 1.58
N GLY A 55 -4.48 -11.12 0.44
CA GLY A 55 -5.07 -10.13 -0.43
C GLY A 55 -4.86 -8.69 0.06
N PHE A 56 -5.60 -7.76 -0.51
CA PHE A 56 -5.59 -6.37 -0.08
C PHE A 56 -6.34 -6.19 1.24
N ALA A 57 -5.81 -5.34 2.11
CA ALA A 57 -6.38 -5.02 3.40
C ALA A 57 -6.66 -3.52 3.54
N PHE A 58 -7.59 -3.18 4.45
CA PHE A 58 -7.95 -1.80 4.77
C PHE A 58 -7.88 -1.58 6.28
N HIS A 59 -6.67 -1.33 6.79
CA HIS A 59 -6.46 -1.03 8.20
C HIS A 59 -5.30 -0.04 8.38
N ASP A 60 -5.24 0.57 9.54
CA ASP A 60 -4.17 1.50 9.96
C ASP A 60 -3.14 0.82 10.89
N ARG A 61 -3.29 -0.48 11.07
CA ARG A 61 -2.45 -1.29 11.95
C ARG A 61 -1.14 -1.61 11.25
N GLN A 62 -0.02 -1.22 11.85
CA GLN A 62 1.31 -1.57 11.39
C GLN A 62 2.03 -2.37 12.47
N THR A 63 2.81 -3.35 12.05
CA THR A 63 3.72 -4.05 12.96
C THR A 63 5.00 -3.24 13.15
N THR A 64 5.78 -3.55 14.19
CA THR A 64 7.13 -2.99 14.35
C THR A 64 8.04 -3.44 13.20
N LEU A 65 9.18 -2.75 12.98
CA LEU A 65 10.13 -3.06 11.90
C LEU A 65 10.52 -4.55 11.84
N PHE A 66 10.79 -5.16 12.99
CA PHE A 66 11.12 -6.58 13.12
C PHE A 66 9.92 -7.43 13.56
N GLY A 67 8.72 -6.88 13.52
CA GLY A 67 7.51 -7.59 13.90
C GLY A 67 7.15 -8.66 12.88
N ARG A 68 6.56 -9.75 13.38
CA ARG A 68 6.03 -10.82 12.55
C ARG A 68 4.56 -10.58 12.26
N VAL A 69 4.16 -10.77 11.03
CA VAL A 69 2.76 -10.71 10.60
C VAL A 69 2.21 -12.13 10.52
N GLY A 70 1.04 -12.34 11.13
CA GLY A 70 0.33 -13.62 11.02
C GLY A 70 -0.31 -13.78 9.65
N THR A 71 -0.36 -15.00 9.13
CA THR A 71 -1.13 -15.34 7.94
C THR A 71 -2.46 -15.97 8.34
N TYR A 72 -3.53 -15.75 7.57
CA TYR A 72 -4.86 -16.34 7.86
C TYR A 72 -4.92 -17.85 7.61
N GLN A 73 -3.91 -18.44 6.99
CA GLN A 73 -3.98 -19.85 6.62
C GLN A 73 -3.59 -20.76 7.77
N PRO A 74 -4.38 -21.79 8.09
CA PRO A 74 -4.06 -22.77 9.11
C PRO A 74 -2.92 -23.72 8.72
N ALA A 75 -2.34 -23.56 7.53
CA ALA A 75 -1.29 -24.44 7.04
C ALA A 75 0.08 -24.12 7.66
N PRO A 76 0.89 -25.14 8.01
CA PRO A 76 2.20 -24.95 8.62
C PRO A 76 3.22 -24.19 7.76
N TYR A 77 2.94 -24.00 6.48
CA TYR A 77 3.80 -23.27 5.54
C TYR A 77 3.62 -21.75 5.59
N PHE A 78 2.57 -21.24 6.24
CA PHE A 78 2.26 -19.82 6.33
C PHE A 78 2.32 -19.30 7.77
N ALA A 79 3.22 -19.88 8.58
CA ALA A 79 3.52 -19.34 9.90
C ALA A 79 3.98 -17.88 9.80
N LYS A 80 3.87 -17.14 10.93
CA LYS A 80 4.21 -15.72 11.04
C LYS A 80 5.40 -15.30 10.18
N LYS A 81 5.18 -14.37 9.26
CA LYS A 81 6.17 -13.88 8.30
C LYS A 81 6.99 -12.73 8.87
N GLU A 82 8.30 -12.76 8.65
CA GLU A 82 9.22 -11.66 8.93
C GLU A 82 9.38 -10.83 7.65
N LEU A 83 8.74 -9.67 7.59
CA LEU A 83 8.73 -8.84 6.36
C LEU A 83 10.03 -8.07 6.13
N PHE A 84 10.82 -7.85 7.17
CA PHE A 84 12.14 -7.21 7.09
C PHE A 84 13.22 -8.28 7.14
N ARG A 85 13.57 -8.85 5.99
CA ARG A 85 14.50 -9.97 5.87
C ARG A 85 15.29 -9.90 4.57
N GLU A 86 16.55 -10.32 4.67
CA GLU A 86 17.46 -10.52 3.53
C GLU A 86 17.70 -12.02 3.36
N MET A 87 17.53 -12.57 2.16
CA MET A 87 17.62 -14.01 1.90
C MET A 87 18.56 -14.38 0.76
N ASP A 88 18.73 -13.52 -0.25
CA ASP A 88 19.47 -13.85 -1.48
C ASP A 88 20.65 -12.92 -1.80
N HIS A 89 20.83 -11.86 -0.99
CA HIS A 89 21.87 -10.84 -1.15
C HIS A 89 21.80 -10.07 -2.47
N ARG A 90 20.62 -9.95 -3.08
CA ARG A 90 20.39 -9.16 -4.28
C ARG A 90 19.77 -7.81 -3.91
N PRO A 91 20.42 -6.70 -4.29
CA PRO A 91 19.83 -5.40 -4.03
C PRO A 91 18.64 -5.16 -4.95
N GLY A 92 17.54 -4.73 -4.36
CA GLY A 92 16.41 -4.15 -5.05
C GLY A 92 16.64 -2.68 -5.38
N TYR A 93 15.74 -2.10 -6.15
CA TYR A 93 15.76 -0.67 -6.48
C TYR A 93 14.35 -0.12 -6.64
N TYR A 94 14.24 1.19 -6.53
CA TYR A 94 13.10 1.92 -7.07
C TYR A 94 13.58 3.20 -7.76
N VAL A 95 12.77 3.66 -8.71
CA VAL A 95 12.95 4.92 -9.39
C VAL A 95 11.62 5.63 -9.48
N GLY A 96 11.59 6.93 -9.18
CA GLY A 96 10.38 7.73 -9.20
C GLY A 96 10.60 9.10 -9.82
N ALA A 97 9.51 9.68 -10.30
CA ALA A 97 9.48 11.05 -10.76
C ALA A 97 8.26 11.77 -10.18
N GLN A 98 8.44 13.05 -9.86
CA GLN A 98 7.36 13.92 -9.44
C GLN A 98 7.35 15.16 -10.33
N ALA A 99 6.16 15.57 -10.78
CA ALA A 99 5.93 16.85 -11.39
C ALA A 99 4.95 17.65 -10.54
N ARG A 100 5.30 18.87 -10.17
CA ARG A 100 4.43 19.81 -9.45
C ARG A 100 4.09 20.97 -10.34
N TRP A 101 2.81 21.29 -10.47
CA TRP A 101 2.32 22.45 -11.18
C TRP A 101 1.75 23.46 -10.19
N LEU A 102 2.48 24.56 -9.98
CA LEU A 102 2.21 25.52 -8.92
C LEU A 102 1.99 24.80 -7.58
N ASP A 103 1.12 25.32 -6.73
CA ASP A 103 0.67 24.61 -5.52
C ASP A 103 -0.66 23.87 -5.73
N ARG A 104 -1.01 23.56 -7.00
CA ARG A 104 -2.33 23.02 -7.36
C ARG A 104 -2.31 21.54 -7.72
N ALA A 105 -1.33 21.10 -8.46
CA ALA A 105 -1.28 19.71 -8.90
C ALA A 105 0.08 19.07 -8.61
N VAL A 106 0.06 17.81 -8.18
CA VAL A 106 1.25 16.98 -8.00
C VAL A 106 0.99 15.62 -8.63
N LEU A 107 1.78 15.27 -9.64
CA LEU A 107 1.83 13.95 -10.25
C LEU A 107 3.06 13.22 -9.72
N ASN A 108 2.88 12.00 -9.24
CA ASN A 108 3.96 11.08 -8.86
C ASN A 108 3.84 9.82 -9.69
N VAL A 109 4.98 9.28 -10.12
CA VAL A 109 5.10 7.95 -10.71
C VAL A 109 6.26 7.23 -10.04
N LEU A 110 6.16 5.92 -9.83
CA LEU A 110 7.18 5.10 -9.18
C LEU A 110 7.21 3.72 -9.83
N HIS A 111 8.40 3.22 -10.08
CA HIS A 111 8.69 1.83 -10.37
C HIS A 111 9.49 1.22 -9.22
N TYR A 112 9.08 0.05 -8.74
CA TYR A 112 9.72 -0.70 -7.66
C TYR A 112 10.00 -2.14 -8.12
N ASP A 113 11.21 -2.65 -7.81
CA ASP A 113 11.60 -4.05 -8.04
C ASP A 113 12.57 -4.47 -6.94
N ASN A 114 12.18 -5.42 -6.08
CA ASN A 114 13.06 -5.95 -5.04
C ASN A 114 14.11 -6.93 -5.59
N ARG A 115 13.99 -7.40 -6.82
CA ARG A 115 14.91 -8.33 -7.52
C ARG A 115 15.20 -9.63 -6.78
N ALA A 116 14.35 -9.98 -5.81
CA ALA A 116 14.54 -11.18 -5.01
C ALA A 116 14.55 -12.44 -5.88
N ASP A 117 15.35 -13.44 -5.48
CA ASP A 117 15.34 -14.77 -6.11
C ASP A 117 14.17 -15.60 -5.58
N PRO A 118 13.12 -15.86 -6.38
CA PRO A 118 11.96 -16.59 -5.89
C PRO A 118 12.24 -18.04 -5.50
N THR A 119 13.45 -18.55 -5.80
CA THR A 119 13.89 -19.90 -5.39
C THR A 119 14.71 -19.90 -4.09
N ALA A 120 15.14 -18.72 -3.60
CA ALA A 120 15.90 -18.62 -2.37
C ALA A 120 15.01 -18.97 -1.16
N PHE A 121 15.55 -19.82 -0.28
CA PHE A 121 14.84 -20.32 0.89
C PHE A 121 15.66 -20.11 2.17
N ASP A 122 15.08 -19.45 3.14
CA ASP A 122 15.66 -19.31 4.48
C ASP A 122 15.10 -20.40 5.41
N ALA A 123 15.97 -21.38 5.75
CA ALA A 123 15.60 -22.48 6.64
C ALA A 123 15.31 -22.02 8.09
N GLY A 124 15.85 -20.89 8.53
CA GLY A 124 15.66 -20.35 9.89
C GLY A 124 14.23 -19.85 10.13
N ILE A 125 13.62 -19.24 9.13
CA ILE A 125 12.23 -18.78 9.18
C ILE A 125 11.28 -19.67 8.36
N ARG A 126 11.82 -20.64 7.62
CA ARG A 126 11.08 -21.57 6.75
C ARG A 126 10.23 -20.84 5.73
N ASP A 127 10.83 -19.85 5.05
CA ASP A 127 10.17 -19.04 4.05
C ASP A 127 11.02 -18.88 2.78
N PHE A 128 10.37 -18.56 1.68
CA PHE A 128 10.99 -18.23 0.41
C PHE A 128 11.07 -16.71 0.22
N ALA A 129 12.04 -16.27 -0.56
CA ALA A 129 12.05 -14.92 -1.11
C ALA A 129 10.95 -14.79 -2.17
N TRP A 130 10.35 -13.60 -2.25
CA TRP A 130 9.30 -13.25 -3.19
C TRP A 130 9.80 -12.14 -4.10
N LEU A 131 9.90 -12.42 -5.39
CA LEU A 131 10.21 -11.39 -6.38
C LEU A 131 8.97 -10.52 -6.58
N THR A 132 9.03 -9.30 -6.14
CA THR A 132 7.90 -8.35 -6.21
C THR A 132 8.31 -7.10 -6.98
N LYS A 133 7.50 -6.76 -7.98
CA LYS A 133 7.67 -5.53 -8.77
C LYS A 133 6.32 -4.90 -9.09
N PHE A 134 6.29 -3.58 -9.11
CA PHE A 134 5.09 -2.82 -9.45
C PHE A 134 5.41 -1.43 -9.98
N ASP A 135 4.45 -0.89 -10.70
CA ASP A 135 4.37 0.50 -11.09
C ASP A 135 3.22 1.19 -10.35
N SER A 136 3.42 2.43 -9.95
CA SER A 136 2.36 3.22 -9.34
C SER A 136 2.34 4.64 -9.88
N ALA A 137 1.14 5.22 -9.93
CA ALA A 137 0.93 6.62 -10.28
C ALA A 137 -0.08 7.25 -9.33
N ALA A 138 0.14 8.51 -8.96
CA ALA A 138 -0.77 9.28 -8.13
C ALA A 138 -0.85 10.72 -8.61
N LEU A 139 -2.06 11.24 -8.77
CA LEU A 139 -2.32 12.64 -9.09
C LEU A 139 -3.15 13.27 -7.99
N ARG A 140 -2.62 14.31 -7.35
CA ARG A 140 -3.33 15.17 -6.42
C ARG A 140 -3.59 16.51 -7.09
N TYR A 141 -4.81 17.00 -6.96
CA TYR A 141 -5.22 18.32 -7.44
C TYR A 141 -5.97 19.09 -6.36
N GLU A 142 -5.56 20.33 -6.12
CA GLU A 142 -6.19 21.23 -5.16
C GLU A 142 -6.72 22.49 -5.82
N THR A 143 -7.96 22.85 -5.48
CA THR A 143 -8.56 24.09 -5.95
C THR A 143 -8.41 25.18 -4.86
N GLY A 144 -8.35 26.45 -5.28
CA GLY A 144 -8.28 27.58 -4.35
C GLY A 144 -9.49 27.74 -3.43
N ASN A 145 -10.58 27.00 -3.67
CA ASN A 145 -11.82 27.07 -2.89
C ASN A 145 -12.02 25.87 -1.95
N GLY A 146 -10.94 25.12 -1.67
CA GLY A 146 -10.92 24.06 -0.66
C GLY A 146 -11.36 22.66 -1.13
N TRP A 147 -11.44 22.40 -2.42
CA TRP A 147 -11.56 21.05 -2.95
C TRP A 147 -10.18 20.43 -3.14
N THR A 148 -10.06 19.15 -2.79
CA THR A 148 -8.90 18.30 -3.08
C THR A 148 -9.40 17.03 -3.75
N ALA A 149 -8.83 16.70 -4.90
CA ALA A 149 -9.00 15.40 -5.56
C ALA A 149 -7.67 14.65 -5.53
N LEU A 150 -7.73 13.34 -5.28
CA LEU A 150 -6.58 12.44 -5.35
C LEU A 150 -7.02 11.18 -6.10
N VAL A 151 -6.27 10.78 -7.11
CA VAL A 151 -6.41 9.49 -7.77
C VAL A 151 -5.08 8.74 -7.66
N GLN A 152 -5.15 7.44 -7.45
CA GLN A 152 -3.99 6.57 -7.38
C GLN A 152 -4.26 5.31 -8.21
N ALA A 153 -3.23 4.76 -8.83
CA ALA A 153 -3.24 3.47 -9.48
C ALA A 153 -1.95 2.73 -9.16
N LEU A 154 -2.05 1.42 -9.06
CA LEU A 154 -0.93 0.51 -8.84
C LEU A 154 -1.20 -0.75 -9.65
N ASP A 155 -0.18 -1.26 -10.35
CA ASP A 155 -0.20 -2.52 -11.09
C ASP A 155 1.12 -3.24 -10.86
N GLY A 156 1.09 -4.56 -10.64
CA GLY A 156 2.29 -5.31 -10.36
C GLY A 156 2.10 -6.82 -10.32
N CYS A 157 3.17 -7.48 -9.93
CA CYS A 157 3.16 -8.92 -9.74
C CYS A 157 4.16 -9.34 -8.65
N THR A 158 3.87 -10.46 -8.02
CA THR A 158 4.77 -11.11 -7.07
C THR A 158 4.87 -12.60 -7.38
N TYR A 159 6.09 -13.16 -7.19
CA TYR A 159 6.41 -14.53 -7.55
C TYR A 159 7.12 -15.22 -6.40
N VAL A 160 6.82 -16.50 -6.23
CA VAL A 160 7.62 -17.42 -5.40
C VAL A 160 7.77 -18.75 -6.15
N ALA A 161 8.89 -19.45 -5.97
CA ALA A 161 9.17 -20.70 -6.71
C ALA A 161 9.60 -21.84 -5.80
N PRO A 162 8.73 -22.32 -4.88
CA PRO A 162 9.05 -23.44 -3.99
C PRO A 162 9.26 -24.72 -4.80
N GLY A 163 10.43 -25.36 -4.60
CA GLY A 163 10.77 -26.58 -5.32
C GLY A 163 10.87 -26.41 -6.85
N GLY A 164 11.05 -25.19 -7.35
CA GLY A 164 11.13 -24.87 -8.77
C GLY A 164 9.76 -24.68 -9.46
N MET A 165 8.65 -24.78 -8.73
CA MET A 165 7.32 -24.52 -9.24
C MET A 165 7.03 -23.01 -9.10
N LEU A 166 6.94 -22.28 -10.22
CA LEU A 166 6.65 -20.86 -10.22
C LEU A 166 5.18 -20.61 -9.89
N LEU A 167 4.93 -19.86 -8.83
CA LEU A 167 3.63 -19.34 -8.41
C LEU A 167 3.65 -17.83 -8.59
N GLU A 168 2.66 -17.29 -9.30
CA GLU A 168 2.54 -15.87 -9.62
C GLU A 168 1.20 -15.32 -9.16
N TRP A 169 1.23 -14.13 -8.55
CA TRP A 169 0.08 -13.28 -8.27
C TRP A 169 0.25 -11.97 -9.01
N LYS A 170 -0.65 -11.66 -9.94
CA LYS A 170 -0.79 -10.32 -10.51
C LYS A 170 -1.75 -9.54 -9.64
N PHE A 171 -1.46 -8.28 -9.41
CA PHE A 171 -2.30 -7.43 -8.60
C PHE A 171 -2.42 -6.04 -9.18
N ASP A 172 -3.61 -5.47 -9.09
CA ASP A 172 -3.86 -4.07 -9.37
C ASP A 172 -4.78 -3.44 -8.33
N SER A 173 -4.67 -2.14 -8.16
CA SER A 173 -5.58 -1.36 -7.33
C SER A 173 -5.65 0.07 -7.82
N GLN A 174 -6.85 0.63 -7.73
CA GLN A 174 -7.12 2.02 -8.08
C GLN A 174 -7.92 2.67 -6.96
N SER A 175 -7.68 3.95 -6.71
CA SER A 175 -8.48 4.71 -5.77
C SER A 175 -8.73 6.13 -6.25
N ALA A 176 -9.90 6.66 -5.93
CA ALA A 176 -10.29 8.05 -6.17
C ALA A 176 -10.85 8.65 -4.89
N LEU A 177 -10.28 9.77 -4.45
CA LEU A 177 -10.68 10.51 -3.26
C LEU A 177 -11.08 11.93 -3.64
N LEU A 178 -12.17 12.39 -3.07
CA LEU A 178 -12.61 13.78 -3.14
C LEU A 178 -12.82 14.30 -1.73
N ALA A 179 -12.19 15.43 -1.41
CA ALA A 179 -12.35 16.11 -0.14
C ALA A 179 -12.79 17.56 -0.33
N LYS A 180 -13.60 18.06 0.60
CA LYS A 180 -14.01 19.46 0.68
C LYS A 180 -13.75 19.99 2.07
N ARG A 181 -12.92 21.05 2.15
CA ARG A 181 -12.71 21.84 3.36
C ARG A 181 -13.62 23.06 3.35
N PHE A 182 -14.26 23.32 4.48
CA PHE A 182 -15.10 24.50 4.72
C PHE A 182 -14.90 25.00 6.16
N GLY A 183 -14.03 26.00 6.29
CA GLY A 183 -13.56 26.47 7.59
C GLY A 183 -12.80 25.36 8.35
N PRO A 184 -13.16 25.09 9.61
CA PRO A 184 -12.49 24.05 10.42
C PRO A 184 -12.99 22.62 10.11
N HIS A 185 -13.90 22.46 9.16
CA HIS A 185 -14.52 21.18 8.81
C HIS A 185 -13.97 20.64 7.50
N MET A 186 -13.85 19.32 7.38
CA MET A 186 -13.54 18.65 6.14
C MET A 186 -14.40 17.40 5.98
N LEU A 187 -15.02 17.24 4.82
CA LEU A 187 -15.73 16.05 4.39
C LEU A 187 -14.89 15.38 3.30
N THR A 188 -14.72 14.06 3.40
CA THR A 188 -13.94 13.27 2.45
C THR A 188 -14.71 12.03 2.05
N THR A 189 -14.73 11.71 0.77
CA THR A 189 -15.20 10.43 0.24
C THR A 189 -14.09 9.79 -0.58
N ARG A 190 -13.98 8.46 -0.53
CA ARG A 190 -13.05 7.68 -1.35
C ARG A 190 -13.72 6.41 -1.85
N TYR A 191 -13.40 6.04 -3.06
CA TYR A 191 -13.72 4.76 -3.68
C TYR A 191 -12.43 4.05 -4.07
N ASP A 192 -12.31 2.79 -3.71
CA ASP A 192 -11.17 1.91 -4.05
C ASP A 192 -11.68 0.72 -4.82
N THR A 193 -10.91 0.26 -5.83
CA THR A 193 -11.01 -1.06 -6.45
C THR A 193 -9.69 -1.79 -6.29
N PHE A 194 -9.74 -3.12 -6.21
CA PHE A 194 -8.56 -3.96 -6.09
C PHE A 194 -8.84 -5.35 -6.64
N GLU A 195 -7.82 -5.93 -7.26
CA GLU A 195 -7.85 -7.27 -7.82
C GLU A 195 -6.52 -7.98 -7.59
N ILE A 196 -6.58 -9.28 -7.30
CA ILE A 196 -5.44 -10.18 -7.31
C ILE A 196 -5.81 -11.39 -8.15
N THR A 197 -5.03 -11.67 -9.19
CA THR A 197 -5.19 -12.84 -10.04
C THR A 197 -4.06 -13.82 -9.81
N PHE A 198 -4.38 -15.00 -9.25
CA PHE A 198 -3.43 -16.08 -9.11
C PHE A 198 -3.28 -16.87 -10.42
N MET A 199 -2.04 -16.98 -10.89
CA MET A 199 -1.68 -17.62 -12.17
C MET A 199 -1.12 -19.04 -12.00
N GLY A 200 -1.29 -19.66 -10.83
CA GLY A 200 -0.84 -21.03 -10.53
C GLY A 200 -1.91 -22.08 -10.68
N ASP A 201 -1.70 -23.22 -10.02
CA ASP A 201 -2.67 -24.32 -9.99
C ASP A 201 -4.00 -23.84 -9.36
N ARG A 202 -5.10 -24.02 -10.07
CA ARG A 202 -6.46 -23.64 -9.63
C ARG A 202 -6.90 -24.33 -8.32
N SER A 203 -6.20 -25.36 -7.88
CA SER A 203 -6.44 -26.00 -6.57
C SER A 203 -5.87 -25.19 -5.42
N LEU A 204 -4.96 -24.21 -5.70
CA LEU A 204 -4.41 -23.31 -4.70
C LEU A 204 -5.24 -22.02 -4.63
N PRO A 205 -5.51 -21.53 -3.43
CA PRO A 205 -6.26 -20.30 -3.24
C PRO A 205 -5.40 -19.08 -3.57
N GLY A 206 -5.99 -18.03 -4.14
CA GLY A 206 -5.18 -16.85 -4.33
C GLY A 206 -5.75 -15.69 -5.14
N SER A 207 -6.93 -15.84 -5.74
CA SER A 207 -7.56 -14.72 -6.44
C SER A 207 -8.55 -13.98 -5.55
N GLU A 208 -8.50 -12.65 -5.64
CA GLU A 208 -9.39 -11.73 -4.94
C GLU A 208 -9.85 -10.65 -5.91
N ASP A 209 -11.11 -10.23 -5.81
CA ASP A 209 -11.62 -9.00 -6.38
C ASP A 209 -12.47 -8.25 -5.36
N GLY A 210 -12.44 -6.92 -5.41
CA GLY A 210 -13.21 -6.15 -4.47
C GLY A 210 -13.22 -4.64 -4.70
N HIS A 211 -14.01 -3.99 -3.86
CA HIS A 211 -14.09 -2.55 -3.81
C HIS A 211 -14.41 -2.06 -2.40
N ALA A 212 -14.07 -0.80 -2.12
CA ALA A 212 -14.37 -0.17 -0.85
C ALA A 212 -14.89 1.25 -1.01
N TRP A 213 -15.77 1.63 -0.09
CA TRP A 213 -16.22 2.99 0.11
C TRP A 213 -15.76 3.51 1.47
N THR A 214 -15.20 4.70 1.49
CA THR A 214 -14.86 5.42 2.71
C THR A 214 -15.58 6.78 2.71
N LEU A 215 -16.22 7.11 3.82
CA LEU A 215 -16.74 8.43 4.10
C LEU A 215 -16.15 8.91 5.42
N ALA A 216 -15.49 10.07 5.42
CA ALA A 216 -14.86 10.62 6.61
C ALA A 216 -15.24 12.09 6.82
N TYR A 217 -15.41 12.45 8.06
CA TYR A 217 -15.61 13.81 8.51
C TYR A 217 -14.56 14.16 9.56
N SER A 218 -13.93 15.33 9.43
CA SER A 218 -13.03 15.86 10.45
C SER A 218 -13.38 17.29 10.84
N TRP A 219 -13.13 17.61 12.11
CA TRP A 219 -13.35 18.91 12.69
C TRP A 219 -12.14 19.35 13.52
N GLU A 220 -11.59 20.51 13.18
CA GLU A 220 -10.50 21.16 13.91
C GLU A 220 -11.08 22.22 14.85
N ARG A 221 -10.93 22.03 16.16
CA ARG A 221 -11.41 22.98 17.17
C ARG A 221 -10.26 23.71 17.82
N GLY A 222 -10.11 24.97 17.42
CA GLY A 222 -8.94 25.77 17.84
C GLY A 222 -7.63 25.15 17.36
N ASP A 223 -6.54 25.47 18.04
CA ASP A 223 -5.19 25.08 17.63
C ASP A 223 -4.78 23.67 18.10
N HIS A 224 -5.55 23.08 18.99
CA HIS A 224 -5.14 21.87 19.72
C HIS A 224 -5.98 20.63 19.39
N TRP A 225 -7.29 20.76 19.21
CA TRP A 225 -8.15 19.59 19.07
C TRP A 225 -8.47 19.24 17.62
N ARG A 226 -8.36 17.96 17.31
CA ARG A 226 -8.80 17.37 16.05
C ARG A 226 -9.72 16.20 16.35
N PHE A 227 -10.92 16.22 15.80
CA PHE A 227 -11.89 15.14 15.88
C PHE A 227 -12.09 14.56 14.50
N ALA A 228 -12.24 13.24 14.39
CA ALA A 228 -12.58 12.60 13.13
C ALA A 228 -13.55 11.44 13.38
N ALA A 229 -14.43 11.23 12.41
CA ALA A 229 -15.28 10.06 12.28
C ALA A 229 -15.14 9.52 10.87
N GLU A 230 -14.95 8.21 10.73
CA GLU A 230 -14.81 7.52 9.45
C GLU A 230 -15.74 6.31 9.41
N TRP A 231 -16.43 6.13 8.30
CA TRP A 231 -17.14 4.93 7.93
C TRP A 231 -16.45 4.30 6.72
N LEU A 232 -16.14 3.02 6.84
CA LEU A 232 -15.55 2.19 5.79
C LEU A 232 -16.49 1.02 5.52
N ARG A 233 -16.74 0.72 4.23
CA ARG A 233 -17.41 -0.49 3.78
C ARG A 233 -16.58 -1.15 2.69
N VAL A 234 -16.19 -2.41 2.92
CA VAL A 234 -15.43 -3.24 1.99
C VAL A 234 -16.31 -4.38 1.51
N THR A 235 -16.29 -4.63 0.22
CA THR A 235 -16.87 -5.82 -0.41
C THR A 235 -15.72 -6.54 -1.11
N SER A 236 -15.45 -7.80 -0.75
CA SER A 236 -14.40 -8.60 -1.39
C SER A 236 -14.86 -10.02 -1.64
N ALA A 237 -14.48 -10.56 -2.79
CA ALA A 237 -14.66 -11.95 -3.17
C ALA A 237 -13.28 -12.63 -3.19
N VAL A 238 -13.03 -13.52 -2.23
CA VAL A 238 -11.78 -14.30 -2.14
C VAL A 238 -12.11 -15.76 -2.38
N GLN A 239 -11.61 -16.32 -3.46
CA GLN A 239 -11.94 -17.70 -3.89
C GLN A 239 -11.56 -18.76 -2.87
N SER A 240 -10.51 -18.51 -2.10
CA SER A 240 -10.02 -19.47 -1.10
C SER A 240 -10.75 -19.43 0.24
N ARG A 241 -11.53 -18.38 0.52
CA ARG A 241 -12.18 -18.16 1.81
C ARG A 241 -13.06 -19.35 2.25
N PRO A 242 -13.88 -19.99 1.39
CA PRO A 242 -14.66 -21.17 1.79
C PRO A 242 -13.80 -22.34 2.23
N ALA A 243 -12.71 -22.61 1.51
CA ALA A 243 -11.85 -23.75 1.80
C ALA A 243 -10.97 -23.54 3.04
N LEU A 244 -10.54 -22.29 3.28
CA LEU A 244 -9.60 -21.97 4.36
C LEU A 244 -10.28 -21.59 5.67
N LEU A 245 -11.39 -20.86 5.60
CA LEU A 245 -12.06 -20.29 6.76
C LEU A 245 -13.46 -20.88 6.99
N GLY A 246 -14.01 -21.63 6.03
CA GLY A 246 -15.40 -22.11 6.08
C GLY A 246 -16.43 -20.98 5.88
N GLU A 247 -16.01 -19.82 5.41
CA GLU A 247 -16.84 -18.63 5.21
C GLU A 247 -17.20 -18.47 3.72
N PRO A 248 -18.27 -17.72 3.37
CA PRO A 248 -18.58 -17.42 1.96
C PRO A 248 -17.43 -16.71 1.24
N ALA A 249 -17.25 -17.02 -0.05
CA ALA A 249 -16.25 -16.34 -0.89
C ALA A 249 -16.47 -14.82 -0.90
N LEU A 250 -17.73 -14.38 -1.06
CA LEU A 250 -18.11 -12.97 -0.98
C LEU A 250 -18.33 -12.56 0.49
N ALA A 251 -17.63 -11.53 0.94
CA ALA A 251 -17.81 -10.90 2.24
C ALA A 251 -18.08 -9.40 2.09
N ILE A 252 -18.89 -8.87 3.00
CA ILE A 252 -19.16 -7.43 3.12
C ILE A 252 -18.88 -7.06 4.57
N GLU A 253 -17.91 -6.16 4.75
CA GLU A 253 -17.50 -5.67 6.05
C GLU A 253 -17.76 -4.18 6.17
N SER A 254 -18.15 -3.72 7.36
CA SER A 254 -18.32 -2.29 7.64
C SER A 254 -17.69 -1.95 8.98
N LYS A 255 -16.96 -0.85 9.01
CA LYS A 255 -16.27 -0.34 10.19
C LYS A 255 -16.62 1.13 10.39
N VAL A 256 -16.81 1.52 11.65
CA VAL A 256 -16.91 2.93 12.06
C VAL A 256 -15.81 3.22 13.06
N GLU A 257 -15.05 4.26 12.81
CA GLU A 257 -14.00 4.74 13.72
C GLU A 257 -14.29 6.18 14.13
N ILE A 258 -14.05 6.49 15.40
CA ILE A 258 -14.11 7.85 15.94
C ILE A 258 -12.80 8.11 16.67
N SER A 259 -12.18 9.24 16.38
CA SER A 259 -10.92 9.62 17.02
C SER A 259 -10.93 11.06 17.51
N ALA A 260 -10.20 11.30 18.59
CA ALA A 260 -9.89 12.62 19.10
C ALA A 260 -8.37 12.72 19.31
N ARG A 261 -7.76 13.76 18.76
CA ARG A 261 -6.33 14.04 18.90
C ARG A 261 -6.13 15.40 19.52
N TYR A 262 -5.29 15.46 20.54
CA TYR A 262 -4.80 16.73 21.10
C TYR A 262 -3.36 16.98 20.59
N VAL A 263 -3.14 18.17 20.03
CA VAL A 263 -1.83 18.61 19.53
C VAL A 263 -1.23 19.58 20.54
N PHE A 264 -0.07 19.21 21.09
CA PHE A 264 0.69 20.09 21.97
C PHE A 264 1.61 20.98 21.11
N ASN A 265 1.41 22.28 21.18
CA ASN A 265 2.31 23.26 20.58
C ASN A 265 3.33 23.69 21.64
N GLY A 266 4.29 22.79 21.97
CA GLY A 266 5.42 23.09 22.85
C GLY A 266 6.66 23.31 22.00
N ALA A 267 7.32 24.47 22.12
CA ALA A 267 8.72 24.60 21.73
C ALA A 267 9.55 23.91 22.83
N PHE A 268 10.25 22.82 22.47
CA PHE A 268 11.28 22.22 23.29
C PHE A 268 12.63 22.82 22.95
#